data_e0c9c772913e893d51d401c5cf5020b1
#
_entry.id   e0c9c772913e893d51d401c5cf5020b1
#
_cell.length_a   1.000
_cell.length_b   1.000
_cell.length_c   1.000
_cell.angle_alpha   90.00
_cell.angle_beta   90.00
_cell.angle_gamma   90.00
#
_symmetry.space_group_name_H-M   'P 1'
#
loop_
_entity.id
_entity.type
_entity.pdbx_description
1 polymer ?
#
loop_
_entity_poly.entity_id
_entity_poly.type
_entity_poly.pdbx_seq_one_letter_code
_entity_poly.pdbx_strand_id
1 'polypeptide(L)'
;GSHGGATAEGQLQILKDYGITEEAMGCPIKSSMETVQIGLSGVRHQPVFMDKNASEADGIILFNRIKPHTSFRGPYESGLMKMMAIGLGKQKGAESIHHQSPAIMHELIEEYGRTFIDNVPIIGGIAVIENAYDETYLIKGLTPQEIITEEPKLKELSYKTIAHILFDKCDVLVVDKIGKNISGDGMDPNISGRFVLPQYCSGGIQAEKCVILDITDETHGNAQGVGLAEVTTRRLVNRMKLEMTYPTGVTNTFLHLMKIPMIMDNDREALQLALCCCPEAEDQNNMKMIRIPDTAHIEYIEISEGLLPLAKENPNIEILTEPYDLPFDENGNLF
;
A
#
# COMPACT_ATOMS: atom_id res chain seq x y z
N GLY A 1 14.31 6.54 3.36
CA GLY A 1 13.63 7.78 3.46
C GLY A 1 13.34 8.24 4.88
N SER A 2 12.06 8.34 5.23
CA SER A 2 11.61 8.86 6.53
C SER A 2 11.23 7.79 7.56
N HIS A 3 11.46 6.52 7.29
CA HIS A 3 11.20 5.42 8.23
C HIS A 3 11.97 5.59 9.54
N GLY A 4 11.46 5.06 10.62
CA GLY A 4 12.08 5.19 11.94
C GLY A 4 12.10 6.63 12.47
N GLY A 5 11.09 7.45 12.12
CA GLY A 5 11.01 8.85 12.49
C GLY A 5 12.06 9.74 11.83
N ALA A 6 12.66 9.30 10.72
CA ALA A 6 13.76 9.95 10.02
C ALA A 6 14.99 10.18 10.93
N THR A 7 15.27 9.25 11.82
CA THR A 7 16.47 9.23 12.69
C THR A 7 17.33 8.02 12.41
N ALA A 8 18.63 8.13 12.64
CA ALA A 8 19.59 7.03 12.48
C ALA A 8 19.23 5.87 13.41
N GLU A 9 18.92 6.17 14.65
CA GLU A 9 18.57 5.21 15.70
C GLU A 9 17.26 4.47 15.35
N GLY A 10 16.24 5.20 14.88
CA GLY A 10 14.98 4.62 14.49
C GLY A 10 15.10 3.68 13.29
N GLN A 11 15.96 4.00 12.30
CA GLN A 11 16.21 3.11 11.15
C GLN A 11 16.98 1.85 11.58
N LEU A 12 17.95 1.98 12.50
CA LEU A 12 18.63 0.85 13.11
C LEU A 12 17.66 -0.06 13.89
N GLN A 13 16.74 0.52 14.65
CA GLN A 13 15.74 -0.24 15.40
C GLN A 13 14.85 -1.07 14.49
N ILE A 14 14.39 -0.51 13.36
CA ILE A 14 13.60 -1.24 12.36
C ILE A 14 14.38 -2.47 11.84
N LEU A 15 15.66 -2.30 11.50
CA LEU A 15 16.48 -3.43 11.03
C LEU A 15 16.60 -4.51 12.12
N LYS A 16 16.81 -4.09 13.37
CA LYS A 16 16.89 -5.00 14.51
C LYS A 16 15.59 -5.77 14.75
N ASP A 17 14.44 -5.12 14.59
CA ASP A 17 13.13 -5.75 14.74
C ASP A 17 12.89 -6.83 13.67
N TYR A 18 13.51 -6.69 12.50
CA TYR A 18 13.56 -7.73 11.46
C TYR A 18 14.65 -8.78 11.65
N GLY A 19 15.42 -8.74 12.76
CA GLY A 19 16.53 -9.64 13.00
C GLY A 19 17.80 -9.32 12.19
N ILE A 20 17.84 -8.17 11.50
CA ILE A 20 19.00 -7.71 10.75
C ILE A 20 19.93 -6.98 11.71
N THR A 21 20.92 -7.72 12.23
CA THR A 21 21.94 -7.21 13.17
C THR A 21 23.34 -7.45 12.62
N GLU A 22 24.35 -6.74 13.14
CA GLU A 22 25.74 -6.95 12.73
C GLU A 22 26.19 -8.39 12.96
N GLU A 23 25.75 -9.02 14.05
CA GLU A 23 26.05 -10.42 14.37
C GLU A 23 25.42 -11.37 13.34
N ALA A 24 24.14 -11.18 13.01
CA ALA A 24 23.42 -12.02 12.06
C ALA A 24 23.93 -11.86 10.63
N MET A 25 24.30 -10.62 10.25
CA MET A 25 24.78 -10.30 8.89
C MET A 25 26.28 -10.50 8.71
N GLY A 26 27.07 -10.59 9.79
CA GLY A 26 28.52 -10.69 9.74
C GLY A 26 29.23 -9.45 9.18
N CYS A 27 28.57 -8.29 9.17
CA CYS A 27 29.11 -7.03 8.68
C CYS A 27 28.55 -5.84 9.47
N PRO A 28 29.27 -4.68 9.49
CA PRO A 28 28.79 -3.48 10.17
C PRO A 28 27.49 -2.95 9.56
N ILE A 29 26.60 -2.45 10.43
CA ILE A 29 25.38 -1.73 10.03
C ILE A 29 25.60 -0.24 10.29
N LYS A 30 25.61 0.57 9.21
CA LYS A 30 25.77 2.01 9.30
C LYS A 30 24.44 2.71 9.00
N SER A 31 23.98 3.53 9.92
CA SER A 31 22.79 4.36 9.76
C SER A 31 23.12 5.82 10.01
N SER A 32 22.70 6.69 9.09
CA SER A 32 22.88 8.14 9.19
C SER A 32 21.78 8.84 8.40
N MET A 33 21.46 10.07 8.78
CA MET A 33 20.59 10.94 7.97
C MET A 33 21.40 11.99 7.19
N GLU A 34 22.73 11.98 7.30
CA GLU A 34 23.60 12.84 6.51
C GLU A 34 23.54 12.45 5.03
N THR A 35 23.47 13.46 4.18
CA THR A 35 23.42 13.30 2.72
C THR A 35 24.43 14.16 2.02
N VAL A 36 24.92 13.70 0.87
CA VAL A 36 25.74 14.44 -0.08
C VAL A 36 24.97 14.62 -1.39
N GLN A 37 25.22 15.71 -2.12
CA GLN A 37 24.68 15.90 -3.45
C GLN A 37 25.55 15.14 -4.46
N ILE A 38 24.93 14.31 -5.30
CA ILE A 38 25.61 13.48 -6.30
C ILE A 38 25.46 14.02 -7.72
N GLY A 39 24.61 14.99 -7.95
CA GLY A 39 24.35 15.56 -9.27
C GLY A 39 23.06 16.36 -9.33
N LEU A 40 22.63 16.62 -10.56
CA LEU A 40 21.33 17.21 -10.87
C LEU A 40 20.53 16.18 -11.69
N SER A 41 19.21 16.12 -11.50
CA SER A 41 18.32 15.29 -12.30
C SER A 41 18.32 15.74 -13.78
N GLY A 42 18.11 14.77 -14.68
CA GLY A 42 18.34 14.99 -16.10
C GLY A 42 17.47 16.08 -16.75
N VAL A 43 16.16 16.07 -16.52
CA VAL A 43 15.21 16.96 -17.20
C VAL A 43 14.93 18.22 -16.37
N ARG A 44 14.70 18.05 -15.06
CA ARG A 44 14.27 19.12 -14.16
C ARG A 44 15.42 19.85 -13.48
N HIS A 45 16.65 19.36 -13.62
CA HIS A 45 17.86 19.92 -13.00
C HIS A 45 17.74 20.12 -11.48
N GLN A 46 16.99 19.25 -10.81
CA GLN A 46 16.85 19.26 -9.36
C GLN A 46 18.07 18.59 -8.70
N PRO A 47 18.54 19.08 -7.55
CA PRO A 47 19.64 18.43 -6.85
C PRO A 47 19.23 17.03 -6.35
N VAL A 48 20.06 16.04 -6.66
CA VAL A 48 19.90 14.65 -6.24
C VAL A 48 20.84 14.38 -5.07
N PHE A 49 20.27 13.86 -3.97
CA PHE A 49 20.99 13.61 -2.73
C PHE A 49 21.11 12.11 -2.47
N MET A 50 22.18 11.73 -1.76
CA MET A 50 22.48 10.35 -1.41
C MET A 50 23.00 10.27 0.03
N ASP A 51 22.70 9.14 0.71
CA ASP A 51 23.29 8.77 1.99
C ASP A 51 24.83 8.87 1.95
N LYS A 52 25.39 9.57 2.94
CA LYS A 52 26.84 9.81 3.00
C LYS A 52 27.63 8.52 3.16
N ASN A 53 27.20 7.58 4.03
CA ASN A 53 27.92 6.32 4.22
C ASN A 53 27.96 5.51 2.92
N ALA A 54 26.83 5.47 2.18
CA ALA A 54 26.78 4.77 0.91
C ALA A 54 27.63 5.46 -0.17
N SER A 55 27.77 6.80 -0.13
CA SER A 55 28.60 7.55 -1.09
C SER A 55 30.11 7.31 -0.92
N GLU A 56 30.53 6.84 0.26
CA GLU A 56 31.90 6.51 0.59
C GLU A 56 32.25 5.04 0.33
N ALA A 57 31.30 4.23 -0.16
CA ALA A 57 31.50 2.83 -0.46
C ALA A 57 32.15 2.63 -1.84
N ASP A 58 32.99 1.59 -1.97
CA ASP A 58 33.63 1.21 -3.24
C ASP A 58 32.61 0.70 -4.28
N GLY A 59 31.46 0.24 -3.81
CA GLY A 59 30.36 -0.24 -4.65
C GLY A 59 29.08 -0.49 -3.86
N ILE A 60 27.94 -0.39 -4.54
CA ILE A 60 26.62 -0.46 -3.93
C ILE A 60 25.80 -1.55 -4.62
N ILE A 61 25.27 -2.48 -3.82
CA ILE A 61 24.24 -3.43 -4.23
C ILE A 61 22.93 -2.97 -3.62
N LEU A 62 21.96 -2.69 -4.47
CA LEU A 62 20.61 -2.35 -4.06
C LEU A 62 19.84 -3.64 -3.71
N PHE A 63 18.98 -3.57 -2.70
CA PHE A 63 18.10 -4.68 -2.35
C PHE A 63 16.71 -4.13 -2.04
N ASN A 64 15.71 -4.53 -2.83
CA ASN A 64 14.34 -4.08 -2.59
C ASN A 64 13.29 -5.00 -3.22
N ARG A 65 12.07 -4.94 -2.67
CA ARG A 65 10.89 -5.54 -3.27
C ARG A 65 10.39 -4.67 -4.43
N ILE A 66 9.92 -5.34 -5.49
CA ILE A 66 9.20 -4.68 -6.59
C ILE A 66 7.72 -4.99 -6.42
N LYS A 67 6.93 -3.93 -6.29
CA LYS A 67 5.48 -4.03 -6.11
C LYS A 67 4.74 -2.79 -6.62
N PRO A 68 3.42 -2.88 -6.88
CA PRO A 68 2.59 -1.73 -7.19
C PRO A 68 2.63 -0.68 -6.07
N HIS A 69 2.60 0.59 -6.45
CA HIS A 69 2.48 1.68 -5.49
C HIS A 69 1.02 1.96 -5.14
N THR A 70 0.77 2.51 -3.96
CA THR A 70 -0.59 2.84 -3.49
C THR A 70 -1.12 4.17 -4.00
N SER A 71 -0.24 5.06 -4.54
CA SER A 71 -0.63 6.46 -4.79
C SER A 71 -0.29 6.99 -6.18
N PHE A 72 0.43 6.25 -7.01
CA PHE A 72 0.73 6.63 -8.40
C PHE A 72 1.00 5.40 -9.26
N ARG A 73 0.95 5.61 -10.59
CA ARG A 73 1.26 4.60 -11.61
C ARG A 73 2.38 5.09 -12.51
N GLY A 74 3.18 4.15 -13.03
CA GLY A 74 4.24 4.43 -13.97
C GLY A 74 5.14 3.23 -14.23
N PRO A 75 6.18 3.37 -15.06
CA PRO A 75 7.15 2.30 -15.29
C PRO A 75 7.89 1.86 -14.01
N TYR A 76 8.17 2.83 -13.14
CA TYR A 76 8.85 2.63 -11.87
C TYR A 76 7.94 3.09 -10.74
N GLU A 77 7.51 2.16 -9.90
CA GLU A 77 6.63 2.43 -8.76
C GLU A 77 7.37 2.16 -7.44
N SER A 78 7.31 0.93 -6.90
CA SER A 78 8.13 0.51 -5.77
C SER A 78 9.14 -0.52 -6.22
N GLY A 79 10.42 -0.22 -6.14
CA GLY A 79 11.49 -1.06 -6.64
C GLY A 79 12.88 -0.45 -6.41
N LEU A 80 13.85 -0.88 -7.20
CA LEU A 80 15.25 -0.47 -7.08
C LEU A 80 15.45 1.00 -7.47
N MET A 81 14.74 1.49 -8.50
CA MET A 81 14.78 2.90 -8.87
C MET A 81 14.28 3.80 -7.74
N LYS A 82 13.16 3.44 -7.10
CA LYS A 82 12.66 4.15 -5.92
C LYS A 82 13.60 4.02 -4.72
N MET A 83 14.26 2.86 -4.55
CA MET A 83 15.25 2.68 -3.49
C MET A 83 16.42 3.66 -3.65
N MET A 84 16.89 3.91 -4.85
CA MET A 84 17.89 4.97 -5.10
C MET A 84 17.33 6.34 -4.78
N ALA A 85 16.25 6.74 -5.42
CA ALA A 85 15.70 8.09 -5.37
C ALA A 85 15.23 8.52 -3.97
N ILE A 86 14.54 7.64 -3.25
CA ILE A 86 13.92 7.92 -1.92
C ILE A 86 14.67 7.19 -0.80
N GLY A 87 15.03 5.93 -0.98
CA GLY A 87 15.72 5.13 0.04
C GLY A 87 17.10 5.71 0.36
N LEU A 88 18.02 5.66 -0.60
CA LEU A 88 19.35 6.24 -0.48
C LEU A 88 19.32 7.77 -0.44
N GLY A 89 18.31 8.41 -1.05
CA GLY A 89 18.10 9.86 -0.95
C GLY A 89 17.78 10.37 0.44
N LYS A 90 17.47 9.47 1.39
CA LYS A 90 17.08 9.77 2.77
C LYS A 90 15.91 10.76 2.81
N GLN A 91 15.79 11.54 3.90
CA GLN A 91 14.71 12.52 4.05
C GLN A 91 14.78 13.60 2.96
N LYS A 92 15.97 14.11 2.62
CA LYS A 92 16.13 15.15 1.59
C LYS A 92 15.68 14.68 0.21
N GLY A 93 16.05 13.47 -0.20
CA GLY A 93 15.60 12.88 -1.47
C GLY A 93 14.10 12.64 -1.47
N ALA A 94 13.55 12.12 -0.38
CA ALA A 94 12.11 11.92 -0.24
C ALA A 94 11.34 13.26 -0.32
N GLU A 95 11.76 14.30 0.40
CA GLU A 95 11.12 15.61 0.39
C GLU A 95 11.17 16.26 -1.00
N SER A 96 12.31 16.20 -1.70
CA SER A 96 12.46 16.78 -3.03
C SER A 96 11.51 16.17 -4.06
N ILE A 97 11.16 14.89 -3.89
CA ILE A 97 10.20 14.18 -4.73
C ILE A 97 8.76 14.44 -4.26
N HIS A 98 8.48 14.29 -2.97
CA HIS A 98 7.11 14.40 -2.44
C HIS A 98 6.53 15.82 -2.44
N HIS A 99 7.37 16.85 -2.50
CA HIS A 99 6.92 18.23 -2.69
C HIS A 99 6.47 18.54 -4.13
N GLN A 100 6.66 17.60 -5.06
CA GLN A 100 6.19 17.74 -6.44
C GLN A 100 4.79 17.12 -6.60
N SER A 101 4.18 17.37 -7.77
CA SER A 101 2.88 16.79 -8.09
C SER A 101 2.95 15.24 -8.14
N PRO A 102 2.00 14.52 -7.51
CA PRO A 102 1.91 13.07 -7.66
C PRO A 102 1.81 12.59 -9.11
N ALA A 103 1.30 13.43 -10.01
CA ALA A 103 1.20 13.13 -11.45
C ALA A 103 2.54 12.81 -12.11
N ILE A 104 3.64 13.39 -11.61
CA ILE A 104 4.99 13.23 -12.19
C ILE A 104 5.92 12.40 -11.29
N MET A 105 5.39 11.76 -10.26
CA MET A 105 6.18 11.02 -9.28
C MET A 105 7.03 9.92 -9.95
N HIS A 106 6.45 9.18 -10.88
CA HIS A 106 7.14 8.11 -11.59
C HIS A 106 8.28 8.64 -12.47
N GLU A 107 8.11 9.85 -13.08
CA GLU A 107 9.16 10.49 -13.87
C GLU A 107 10.31 10.95 -12.98
N LEU A 108 10.02 11.51 -11.81
CA LEU A 108 11.03 11.93 -10.84
C LEU A 108 11.84 10.75 -10.32
N ILE A 109 11.18 9.63 -10.03
CA ILE A 109 11.86 8.39 -9.62
C ILE A 109 12.82 7.93 -10.72
N GLU A 110 12.39 7.97 -11.98
CA GLU A 110 13.23 7.62 -13.13
C GLU A 110 14.43 8.57 -13.26
N GLU A 111 14.19 9.88 -13.27
CA GLU A 111 15.27 10.87 -13.40
C GLU A 111 16.32 10.74 -12.30
N TYR A 112 15.86 10.58 -11.04
CA TYR A 112 16.75 10.46 -9.90
C TYR A 112 17.50 9.13 -9.94
N GLY A 113 16.81 8.03 -10.20
CA GLY A 113 17.43 6.71 -10.32
C GLY A 113 18.50 6.66 -11.41
N ARG A 114 18.26 7.26 -12.58
CA ARG A 114 19.28 7.41 -13.64
C ARG A 114 20.46 8.23 -13.17
N THR A 115 20.24 9.34 -12.45
CA THR A 115 21.33 10.14 -11.88
C THR A 115 22.19 9.34 -10.92
N PHE A 116 21.60 8.43 -10.13
CA PHE A 116 22.37 7.50 -9.30
C PHE A 116 23.20 6.55 -10.15
N ILE A 117 22.62 5.91 -11.16
CA ILE A 117 23.32 4.96 -12.03
C ILE A 117 24.52 5.63 -12.74
N ASP A 118 24.36 6.89 -13.15
CA ASP A 118 25.39 7.62 -13.91
C ASP A 118 26.52 8.17 -13.03
N ASN A 119 26.26 8.47 -11.74
CA ASN A 119 27.22 9.21 -10.90
C ASN A 119 27.73 8.43 -9.69
N VAL A 120 27.21 7.24 -9.41
CA VAL A 120 27.51 6.47 -8.20
C VAL A 120 27.89 5.03 -8.59
N PRO A 121 28.83 4.38 -7.90
CA PRO A 121 29.27 3.03 -8.23
C PRO A 121 28.22 1.96 -7.86
N ILE A 122 27.05 2.01 -8.52
CA ILE A 122 26.04 0.95 -8.40
C ILE A 122 26.60 -0.28 -9.11
N ILE A 123 26.86 -1.35 -8.37
CA ILE A 123 27.32 -2.65 -8.92
C ILE A 123 26.13 -3.41 -9.53
N GLY A 124 24.96 -3.32 -8.89
CA GLY A 124 23.75 -3.97 -9.33
C GLY A 124 22.64 -3.91 -8.28
N GLY A 125 21.57 -4.62 -8.53
CA GLY A 125 20.42 -4.71 -7.63
C GLY A 125 19.88 -6.12 -7.53
N ILE A 126 19.31 -6.45 -6.38
CA ILE A 126 18.55 -7.66 -6.12
C ILE A 126 17.08 -7.25 -6.00
N ALA A 127 16.31 -7.61 -7.01
CA ALA A 127 14.87 -7.40 -7.07
C ALA A 127 14.13 -8.61 -6.49
N VAL A 128 13.18 -8.38 -5.59
CA VAL A 128 12.34 -9.41 -5.00
C VAL A 128 10.87 -9.15 -5.36
N ILE A 129 10.16 -10.18 -5.78
CA ILE A 129 8.71 -10.16 -5.96
C ILE A 129 8.11 -11.15 -4.96
N GLU A 130 7.05 -10.74 -4.30
CA GLU A 130 6.26 -11.59 -3.40
C GLU A 130 4.96 -12.03 -4.09
N ASN A 131 4.41 -13.16 -3.63
CA ASN A 131 3.11 -13.66 -4.07
C ASN A 131 1.97 -13.12 -3.17
N ALA A 132 0.75 -13.62 -3.37
CA ALA A 132 -0.45 -13.23 -2.64
C ALA A 132 -0.42 -13.60 -1.13
N TYR A 133 0.55 -14.40 -0.70
CA TYR A 133 0.75 -14.85 0.68
C TYR A 133 1.97 -14.19 1.35
N ASP A 134 2.47 -13.08 0.78
CA ASP A 134 3.71 -12.42 1.20
C ASP A 134 4.96 -13.32 1.17
N GLU A 135 4.91 -14.43 0.41
CA GLU A 135 6.04 -15.31 0.22
C GLU A 135 6.88 -14.89 -0.98
N THR A 136 8.18 -15.16 -0.92
CA THR A 136 9.09 -14.85 -2.01
C THR A 136 8.75 -15.67 -3.27
N TYR A 137 8.24 -15.01 -4.30
CA TYR A 137 7.93 -15.60 -5.60
C TYR A 137 9.13 -15.59 -6.55
N LEU A 138 9.89 -14.49 -6.58
CA LEU A 138 11.05 -14.33 -7.46
C LEU A 138 12.15 -13.49 -6.80
N ILE A 139 13.39 -13.95 -6.94
CA ILE A 139 14.59 -13.16 -6.67
C ILE A 139 15.37 -13.04 -7.97
N LYS A 140 15.68 -11.81 -8.40
CA LYS A 140 16.44 -11.56 -9.64
C LYS A 140 17.56 -10.55 -9.41
N GLY A 141 18.79 -10.94 -9.73
CA GLY A 141 19.93 -10.03 -9.83
C GLY A 141 19.87 -9.23 -11.13
N LEU A 142 20.16 -7.94 -11.07
CA LEU A 142 20.15 -7.00 -12.19
C LEU A 142 21.41 -6.17 -12.21
N THR A 143 22.02 -6.01 -13.37
CA THR A 143 23.05 -4.96 -13.60
C THR A 143 22.39 -3.56 -13.57
N PRO A 144 23.16 -2.47 -13.43
CA PRO A 144 22.60 -1.12 -13.44
C PRO A 144 21.75 -0.82 -14.68
N GLN A 145 22.17 -1.28 -15.84
CA GLN A 145 21.42 -1.12 -17.09
C GLN A 145 20.15 -1.96 -17.13
N GLU A 146 20.21 -3.18 -16.59
CA GLU A 146 19.04 -4.06 -16.50
C GLU A 146 18.01 -3.53 -15.47
N ILE A 147 18.40 -2.79 -14.45
CA ILE A 147 17.43 -2.11 -13.57
C ILE A 147 16.52 -1.22 -14.40
N ILE A 148 17.08 -0.45 -15.34
CA ILE A 148 16.31 0.44 -16.22
C ILE A 148 15.34 -0.32 -17.13
N THR A 149 15.77 -1.45 -17.68
CA THR A 149 15.00 -2.15 -18.71
C THR A 149 14.10 -3.27 -18.20
N GLU A 150 14.47 -3.89 -17.08
CA GLU A 150 13.78 -5.06 -16.53
C GLU A 150 12.84 -4.72 -15.37
N GLU A 151 13.13 -3.68 -14.56
CA GLU A 151 12.25 -3.34 -13.45
C GLU A 151 10.80 -3.05 -13.88
N PRO A 152 10.53 -2.34 -15.01
CA PRO A 152 9.16 -2.18 -15.49
C PRO A 152 8.45 -3.52 -15.80
N LYS A 153 9.16 -4.51 -16.33
CA LYS A 153 8.60 -5.85 -16.61
C LYS A 153 8.36 -6.63 -15.31
N LEU A 154 9.27 -6.51 -14.35
CA LEU A 154 9.12 -7.12 -13.03
C LEU A 154 7.95 -6.49 -12.27
N LYS A 155 7.73 -5.18 -12.41
CA LYS A 155 6.57 -4.50 -11.87
C LYS A 155 5.26 -5.06 -12.47
N GLU A 156 5.18 -5.24 -13.78
CA GLU A 156 4.02 -5.88 -14.42
C GLU A 156 3.80 -7.32 -13.92
N LEU A 157 4.90 -8.06 -13.65
CA LEU A 157 4.79 -9.38 -13.05
C LEU A 157 4.25 -9.30 -11.63
N SER A 158 4.72 -8.34 -10.82
CA SER A 158 4.26 -8.17 -9.44
C SER A 158 2.76 -7.87 -9.35
N TYR A 159 2.19 -7.12 -10.31
CA TYR A 159 0.73 -6.93 -10.39
C TYR A 159 -0.05 -8.24 -10.56
N LYS A 160 0.55 -9.24 -11.19
CA LYS A 160 -0.10 -10.54 -11.41
C LYS A 160 0.06 -11.49 -10.24
N THR A 161 1.03 -11.24 -9.36
CA THR A 161 1.36 -12.13 -8.25
C THR A 161 0.80 -11.68 -6.91
N ILE A 162 0.49 -10.39 -6.74
CA ILE A 162 -0.16 -9.90 -5.51
C ILE A 162 -1.58 -10.47 -5.37
N ALA A 163 -2.11 -10.42 -4.17
CA ALA A 163 -3.49 -10.81 -3.89
C ALA A 163 -4.50 -9.95 -4.67
N HIS A 164 -5.60 -10.56 -5.12
CA HIS A 164 -6.69 -9.90 -5.84
C HIS A 164 -8.03 -10.43 -5.35
N ILE A 165 -9.03 -9.55 -5.24
CA ILE A 165 -10.43 -9.97 -5.23
C ILE A 165 -10.78 -10.38 -6.66
N LEU A 166 -11.18 -11.64 -6.87
CA LEU A 166 -11.39 -12.25 -8.19
C LEU A 166 -12.75 -11.87 -8.82
N PHE A 167 -13.20 -10.65 -8.57
CA PHE A 167 -14.37 -10.03 -9.18
C PHE A 167 -13.97 -8.63 -9.67
N ASP A 168 -14.49 -8.21 -10.83
CA ASP A 168 -14.18 -6.88 -11.38
C ASP A 168 -14.89 -5.77 -10.61
N LYS A 169 -16.16 -6.02 -10.22
CA LYS A 169 -17.00 -5.03 -9.54
C LYS A 169 -17.94 -5.65 -8.52
N CYS A 170 -18.34 -4.83 -7.54
CA CYS A 170 -19.44 -5.12 -6.62
C CYS A 170 -20.20 -3.82 -6.29
N ASP A 171 -21.40 -3.95 -5.73
CA ASP A 171 -22.17 -2.80 -5.26
C ASP A 171 -21.60 -2.32 -3.93
N VAL A 172 -21.31 -3.24 -3.00
CA VAL A 172 -20.75 -2.91 -1.68
C VAL A 172 -19.54 -3.77 -1.37
N LEU A 173 -18.41 -3.12 -1.04
CA LEU A 173 -17.27 -3.75 -0.41
C LEU A 173 -17.30 -3.48 1.09
N VAL A 174 -17.30 -4.52 1.90
CA VAL A 174 -17.20 -4.46 3.35
C VAL A 174 -15.81 -4.90 3.78
N VAL A 175 -15.12 -4.05 4.51
CA VAL A 175 -13.79 -4.33 5.09
C VAL A 175 -13.95 -4.36 6.61
N ASP A 176 -13.75 -5.51 7.22
CA ASP A 176 -13.95 -5.66 8.66
C ASP A 176 -12.98 -4.76 9.44
N LYS A 177 -11.69 -4.76 9.06
CA LYS A 177 -10.70 -3.93 9.75
C LYS A 177 -9.71 -3.28 8.79
N ILE A 178 -9.32 -2.06 9.12
CA ILE A 178 -8.19 -1.38 8.52
C ILE A 178 -7.11 -1.12 9.57
N GLY A 179 -5.87 -0.90 9.15
CA GLY A 179 -4.77 -0.57 10.06
C GLY A 179 -3.45 -0.31 9.36
N LYS A 180 -2.57 0.42 10.03
CA LYS A 180 -1.21 0.70 9.54
C LYS A 180 -0.35 -0.56 9.40
N ASN A 181 -0.65 -1.59 10.15
CA ASN A 181 -0.04 -2.91 10.06
C ASN A 181 -0.48 -3.69 8.80
N ILE A 182 -1.64 -3.34 8.22
CA ILE A 182 -2.17 -3.93 6.99
C ILE A 182 -1.60 -3.18 5.77
N SER A 183 -1.78 -1.87 5.73
CA SER A 183 -1.28 -1.02 4.64
C SER A 183 -0.97 0.39 5.13
N GLY A 184 -0.05 1.08 4.46
CA GLY A 184 0.30 2.46 4.77
C GLY A 184 -0.89 3.43 4.79
N ASP A 185 -1.89 3.17 3.97
CA ASP A 185 -3.14 3.96 3.89
C ASP A 185 -4.32 3.28 4.61
N GLY A 186 -4.04 2.34 5.52
CA GLY A 186 -5.00 1.62 6.33
C GLY A 186 -5.53 0.35 5.66
N MET A 187 -5.77 0.39 4.36
CA MET A 187 -6.08 -0.74 3.48
C MET A 187 -5.36 -0.59 2.14
N ASP A 188 -5.03 -1.70 1.47
CA ASP A 188 -4.34 -1.64 0.18
C ASP A 188 -5.33 -1.25 -0.95
N PRO A 189 -5.10 -0.12 -1.64
CA PRO A 189 -5.96 0.31 -2.73
C PRO A 189 -5.84 -0.59 -3.97
N ASN A 190 -4.74 -1.34 -4.14
CA ASN A 190 -4.59 -2.31 -5.23
C ASN A 190 -5.58 -3.49 -5.09
N ILE A 191 -6.13 -3.70 -3.90
CA ILE A 191 -7.15 -4.71 -3.60
C ILE A 191 -8.52 -4.08 -3.49
N SER A 192 -8.65 -3.06 -2.62
CA SER A 192 -9.94 -2.41 -2.33
C SER A 192 -10.44 -1.47 -3.44
N GLY A 193 -9.60 -1.08 -4.40
CA GLY A 193 -9.93 -0.08 -5.41
C GLY A 193 -10.04 1.35 -4.87
N ARG A 194 -9.83 1.55 -3.57
CA ARG A 194 -10.00 2.84 -2.89
C ARG A 194 -8.70 3.63 -2.85
N PHE A 195 -8.35 4.24 -3.98
CA PHE A 195 -7.12 5.04 -4.12
C PHE A 195 -7.25 6.43 -3.49
N VAL A 196 -6.18 6.86 -2.85
CA VAL A 196 -6.02 8.23 -2.32
C VAL A 196 -6.12 9.27 -3.44
N LEU A 197 -5.59 8.94 -4.61
CA LEU A 197 -5.53 9.79 -5.79
C LEU A 197 -6.11 9.05 -7.01
N PRO A 198 -7.44 8.85 -7.09
CA PRO A 198 -8.06 8.06 -8.14
C PRO A 198 -7.86 8.64 -9.55
N GLN A 199 -7.53 9.94 -9.66
CA GLN A 199 -7.18 10.55 -10.94
C GLN A 199 -5.80 10.13 -11.49
N TYR A 200 -4.94 9.53 -10.66
CA TYR A 200 -3.58 9.08 -11.04
C TYR A 200 -3.37 7.57 -10.87
N CYS A 201 -4.33 6.88 -10.29
CA CYS A 201 -4.23 5.46 -9.97
C CYS A 201 -5.51 4.73 -10.31
N SER A 202 -5.38 3.46 -10.70
CA SER A 202 -6.49 2.56 -10.92
C SER A 202 -6.08 1.13 -10.57
N GLY A 203 -7.04 0.26 -10.35
CA GLY A 203 -6.85 -1.15 -10.00
C GLY A 203 -7.74 -1.55 -8.82
N GLY A 204 -7.59 -2.78 -8.33
CA GLY A 204 -8.46 -3.34 -7.32
C GLY A 204 -9.90 -3.51 -7.80
N ILE A 205 -10.76 -3.92 -6.88
CA ILE A 205 -12.19 -4.08 -7.18
C ILE A 205 -12.87 -2.72 -7.35
N GLN A 206 -13.80 -2.62 -8.30
CA GLN A 206 -14.66 -1.46 -8.45
C GLN A 206 -15.92 -1.64 -7.56
N ALA A 207 -15.91 -1.00 -6.39
CA ALA A 207 -17.05 -1.00 -5.48
C ALA A 207 -17.77 0.35 -5.52
N GLU A 208 -19.11 0.35 -5.67
CA GLU A 208 -19.89 1.58 -5.64
C GLU A 208 -19.82 2.21 -4.24
N LYS A 209 -19.99 1.41 -3.20
CA LYS A 209 -19.82 1.82 -1.80
C LYS A 209 -18.78 0.96 -1.08
N CYS A 210 -18.13 1.55 -0.11
CA CYS A 210 -17.22 0.87 0.80
C CYS A 210 -17.66 1.11 2.25
N VAL A 211 -17.68 0.04 3.03
CA VAL A 211 -17.96 0.07 4.47
C VAL A 211 -16.71 -0.38 5.20
N ILE A 212 -16.29 0.36 6.22
CA ILE A 212 -15.23 -0.05 7.13
C ILE A 212 -15.81 -0.21 8.52
N LEU A 213 -15.73 -1.42 9.09
CA LEU A 213 -16.38 -1.74 10.35
C LEU A 213 -15.53 -1.41 11.57
N ASP A 214 -14.21 -1.58 11.50
CA ASP A 214 -13.34 -1.34 12.65
C ASP A 214 -11.89 -1.04 12.25
N ILE A 215 -11.03 -0.80 13.24
CA ILE A 215 -9.56 -0.73 13.11
C ILE A 215 -8.90 -1.86 13.88
N THR A 216 -7.70 -2.27 13.46
CA THR A 216 -6.88 -3.26 14.18
C THR A 216 -6.39 -2.71 15.53
N ASP A 217 -6.04 -3.59 16.47
CA ASP A 217 -5.42 -3.19 17.74
C ASP A 217 -3.99 -2.67 17.52
N GLU A 218 -3.28 -3.28 16.58
CA GLU A 218 -1.90 -2.98 16.21
C GLU A 218 -1.73 -1.57 15.62
N THR A 219 -2.80 -0.97 15.10
CA THR A 219 -2.76 0.42 14.61
C THR A 219 -2.78 1.45 15.76
N HIS A 220 -3.00 1.01 17.02
CA HIS A 220 -2.99 1.84 18.24
C HIS A 220 -3.93 3.05 18.17
N GLY A 221 -5.03 2.93 17.44
CA GLY A 221 -6.03 4.00 17.25
C GLY A 221 -5.76 4.91 16.05
N ASN A 222 -4.75 4.64 15.23
CA ASN A 222 -4.55 5.35 13.98
C ASN A 222 -5.54 4.83 12.92
N ALA A 223 -6.53 5.63 12.59
CA ALA A 223 -7.59 5.32 11.63
C ALA A 223 -7.34 5.94 10.23
N GLN A 224 -6.08 6.14 9.84
CA GLN A 224 -5.77 6.59 8.48
C GLN A 224 -6.40 5.65 7.46
N GLY A 225 -7.06 6.22 6.45
CA GLY A 225 -7.76 5.48 5.40
C GLY A 225 -9.27 5.35 5.63
N VAL A 226 -9.77 5.61 6.84
CA VAL A 226 -11.21 5.56 7.10
C VAL A 226 -12.00 6.48 6.15
N GLY A 227 -11.43 7.62 5.76
CA GLY A 227 -12.05 8.57 4.84
C GLY A 227 -12.16 8.10 3.38
N LEU A 228 -11.67 6.90 3.06
CA LEU A 228 -11.86 6.26 1.74
C LEU A 228 -13.18 5.47 1.66
N ALA A 229 -13.86 5.27 2.79
CA ALA A 229 -15.18 4.64 2.84
C ALA A 229 -16.32 5.68 2.80
N GLU A 230 -17.52 5.23 2.46
CA GLU A 230 -18.76 6.00 2.57
C GLU A 230 -19.42 5.82 3.93
N VAL A 231 -19.27 4.65 4.55
CA VAL A 231 -19.93 4.30 5.81
C VAL A 231 -18.94 3.64 6.77
N THR A 232 -19.10 3.93 8.06
CA THR A 232 -18.35 3.29 9.15
C THR A 232 -19.24 3.10 10.38
N THR A 233 -18.70 2.51 11.44
CA THR A 233 -19.41 2.22 12.68
C THR A 233 -19.01 3.15 13.82
N ARG A 234 -19.91 3.27 14.82
CA ARG A 234 -19.63 3.93 16.10
C ARG A 234 -18.44 3.27 16.81
N ARG A 235 -18.30 1.94 16.70
CA ARG A 235 -17.18 1.18 17.27
C ARG A 235 -15.85 1.69 16.75
N LEU A 236 -15.68 1.83 15.44
CA LEU A 236 -14.45 2.36 14.84
C LEU A 236 -14.14 3.77 15.36
N VAL A 237 -15.14 4.67 15.32
CA VAL A 237 -14.95 6.06 15.72
C VAL A 237 -14.57 6.19 17.19
N ASN A 238 -15.15 5.36 18.07
CA ASN A 238 -14.80 5.34 19.49
C ASN A 238 -13.36 4.81 19.76
N ARG A 239 -12.82 4.00 18.87
CA ARG A 239 -11.44 3.49 18.94
C ARG A 239 -10.42 4.41 18.29
N MET A 240 -10.86 5.31 17.43
CA MET A 240 -9.99 6.28 16.75
C MET A 240 -9.40 7.27 17.75
N LYS A 241 -8.08 7.46 17.69
CA LYS A 241 -7.34 8.46 18.44
C LYS A 241 -6.85 9.56 17.50
N LEU A 242 -7.29 10.77 17.71
CA LEU A 242 -6.95 11.91 16.83
C LEU A 242 -5.45 12.22 16.88
N GLU A 243 -4.84 12.12 18.06
CA GLU A 243 -3.41 12.31 18.29
C GLU A 243 -2.53 11.29 17.56
N MET A 244 -3.07 10.11 17.21
CA MET A 244 -2.37 9.10 16.43
C MET A 244 -2.67 9.23 14.92
N THR A 245 -3.87 9.70 14.57
CA THR A 245 -4.36 9.75 13.20
C THR A 245 -3.94 11.03 12.47
N TYR A 246 -4.14 12.21 13.06
CA TYR A 246 -3.95 13.50 12.40
C TYR A 246 -2.50 13.81 12.01
N PRO A 247 -1.48 13.51 12.83
CA PRO A 247 -0.10 13.74 12.44
C PRO A 247 0.28 13.02 11.14
N THR A 248 -0.28 11.84 10.91
CA THR A 248 -0.05 11.08 9.68
C THR A 248 -0.62 11.82 8.46
N GLY A 249 -1.84 12.38 8.60
CA GLY A 249 -2.47 13.18 7.53
C GLY A 249 -1.72 14.45 7.21
N VAL A 250 -1.17 15.11 8.21
CA VAL A 250 -0.34 16.30 8.02
C VAL A 250 0.95 15.95 7.29
N THR A 251 1.58 14.83 7.65
CA THR A 251 2.85 14.39 7.06
C THR A 251 2.69 13.96 5.59
N ASN A 252 1.62 13.23 5.27
CA ASN A 252 1.38 12.77 3.89
C ASN A 252 0.59 13.77 3.03
N THR A 253 0.08 14.86 3.63
CA THR A 253 -0.73 15.92 2.98
C THR A 253 -2.11 15.48 2.49
N PHE A 254 -2.52 14.23 2.68
CA PHE A 254 -3.80 13.69 2.21
C PHE A 254 -4.87 13.71 3.31
N LEU A 255 -5.32 14.90 3.67
CA LEU A 255 -6.25 15.10 4.79
C LEU A 255 -7.60 14.39 4.63
N HIS A 256 -8.00 14.07 3.40
CA HIS A 256 -9.26 13.36 3.14
C HIS A 256 -9.24 11.91 3.66
N LEU A 257 -8.06 11.29 3.84
CA LEU A 257 -7.93 9.97 4.47
C LEU A 257 -8.41 9.92 5.92
N MET A 258 -8.48 11.08 6.58
CA MET A 258 -8.89 11.25 8.00
C MET A 258 -10.32 11.75 8.15
N LYS A 259 -11.05 11.97 7.03
CA LYS A 259 -12.47 12.31 7.10
C LYS A 259 -13.24 11.15 7.71
N ILE A 260 -14.19 11.45 8.58
CA ILE A 260 -15.06 10.44 9.15
C ILE A 260 -16.26 10.25 8.21
N PRO A 261 -16.50 9.02 7.71
CA PRO A 261 -17.68 8.69 6.90
C PRO A 261 -18.99 8.81 7.69
N MET A 262 -20.12 8.46 7.07
CA MET A 262 -21.37 8.32 7.81
C MET A 262 -21.24 7.23 8.87
N ILE A 263 -21.61 7.59 10.12
CA ILE A 263 -21.44 6.72 11.28
C ILE A 263 -22.78 6.02 11.58
N MET A 264 -22.76 4.69 11.59
CA MET A 264 -23.88 3.87 12.05
C MET A 264 -23.59 3.26 13.40
N ASP A 265 -24.62 2.92 14.15
CA ASP A 265 -24.45 2.46 15.53
C ASP A 265 -23.89 1.03 15.60
N ASN A 266 -24.13 0.20 14.58
CA ASN A 266 -23.64 -1.18 14.47
C ASN A 266 -23.39 -1.59 13.01
N ASP A 267 -22.85 -2.81 12.83
CA ASP A 267 -22.48 -3.35 11.53
C ASP A 267 -23.70 -3.56 10.64
N ARG A 268 -24.82 -4.06 11.18
CA ARG A 268 -26.08 -4.29 10.42
C ARG A 268 -26.57 -2.99 9.79
N GLU A 269 -26.64 -1.92 10.57
CA GLU A 269 -27.08 -0.61 10.07
C GLU A 269 -26.12 -0.04 9.03
N ALA A 270 -24.80 -0.24 9.22
CA ALA A 270 -23.79 0.20 8.26
C ALA A 270 -23.96 -0.51 6.90
N LEU A 271 -24.17 -1.83 6.90
CA LEU A 271 -24.40 -2.61 5.69
C LEU A 271 -25.74 -2.22 5.03
N GLN A 272 -26.81 -2.08 5.81
CA GLN A 272 -28.12 -1.68 5.30
C GLN A 272 -28.08 -0.32 4.61
N LEU A 273 -27.41 0.67 5.26
CA LEU A 273 -27.27 2.00 4.65
C LEU A 273 -26.49 1.93 3.33
N ALA A 274 -25.37 1.23 3.30
CA ALA A 274 -24.55 1.11 2.09
C ALA A 274 -25.36 0.48 0.94
N LEU A 275 -26.04 -0.63 1.22
CA LEU A 275 -26.88 -1.32 0.22
C LEU A 275 -28.02 -0.43 -0.30
N CYS A 276 -28.69 0.32 0.57
CA CYS A 276 -29.76 1.25 0.16
C CYS A 276 -29.25 2.44 -0.69
N CYS A 277 -27.94 2.72 -0.66
CA CYS A 277 -27.31 3.86 -1.32
C CYS A 277 -26.55 3.49 -2.59
N CYS A 278 -26.84 2.38 -3.24
CA CYS A 278 -26.24 1.94 -4.49
C CYS A 278 -27.23 2.13 -5.68
N PRO A 279 -27.38 3.35 -6.21
CA PRO A 279 -28.29 3.60 -7.34
C PRO A 279 -27.84 2.95 -8.65
N GLU A 280 -26.54 2.61 -8.77
CA GLU A 280 -25.99 1.97 -9.97
C GLU A 280 -26.05 0.44 -9.93
N ALA A 281 -26.58 -0.15 -8.85
CA ALA A 281 -26.74 -1.59 -8.74
C ALA A 281 -27.66 -2.13 -9.86
N GLU A 282 -27.21 -3.18 -10.54
CA GLU A 282 -27.90 -3.80 -11.67
C GLU A 282 -29.24 -4.45 -11.23
N ASP A 283 -29.27 -5.00 -10.01
CA ASP A 283 -30.46 -5.60 -9.41
C ASP A 283 -30.55 -5.24 -7.92
N GLN A 284 -31.46 -4.33 -7.57
CA GLN A 284 -31.69 -3.87 -6.19
C GLN A 284 -32.23 -4.97 -5.25
N ASN A 285 -32.74 -6.08 -5.79
CA ASN A 285 -33.21 -7.22 -4.99
C ASN A 285 -32.14 -8.31 -4.81
N ASN A 286 -31.05 -8.23 -5.57
CA ASN A 286 -29.98 -9.22 -5.56
C ASN A 286 -28.61 -8.53 -5.63
N MET A 287 -28.33 -7.70 -4.63
CA MET A 287 -27.14 -6.87 -4.54
C MET A 287 -25.85 -7.70 -4.52
N LYS A 288 -24.82 -7.19 -5.18
CA LYS A 288 -23.48 -7.78 -5.22
C LYS A 288 -22.64 -7.22 -4.08
N MET A 289 -22.53 -7.94 -2.97
CA MET A 289 -21.73 -7.54 -1.81
C MET A 289 -20.54 -8.49 -1.64
N ILE A 290 -19.40 -7.94 -1.29
CA ILE A 290 -18.19 -8.67 -0.88
C ILE A 290 -17.79 -8.19 0.50
N ARG A 291 -17.49 -9.13 1.41
CA ARG A 291 -16.93 -8.85 2.71
C ARG A 291 -15.57 -9.53 2.85
N ILE A 292 -14.59 -8.77 3.31
CA ILE A 292 -13.21 -9.23 3.56
C ILE A 292 -12.80 -8.91 4.99
N PRO A 293 -11.98 -9.74 5.65
CA PRO A 293 -11.42 -9.43 6.96
C PRO A 293 -10.60 -8.14 6.94
N ASP A 294 -9.70 -8.04 5.98
CA ASP A 294 -8.89 -6.88 5.64
C ASP A 294 -8.22 -7.11 4.27
N THR A 295 -7.43 -6.15 3.79
CA THR A 295 -6.79 -6.28 2.47
C THR A 295 -5.49 -7.11 2.46
N ALA A 296 -4.99 -7.57 3.59
CA ALA A 296 -3.86 -8.51 3.65
C ALA A 296 -4.33 -9.98 3.71
N HIS A 297 -5.57 -10.23 4.12
CA HIS A 297 -6.11 -11.56 4.36
C HIS A 297 -7.38 -11.80 3.54
N ILE A 298 -7.21 -12.06 2.23
CA ILE A 298 -8.33 -12.25 1.27
C ILE A 298 -8.36 -13.65 0.65
N GLU A 299 -7.68 -14.62 1.25
CA GLU A 299 -7.79 -16.03 0.84
C GLU A 299 -9.23 -16.54 0.99
N TYR A 300 -9.90 -16.13 2.07
CA TYR A 300 -11.29 -16.42 2.34
C TYR A 300 -12.08 -15.12 2.38
N ILE A 301 -13.08 -15.02 1.53
CA ILE A 301 -13.98 -13.86 1.46
C ILE A 301 -15.44 -14.33 1.54
N GLU A 302 -16.33 -13.47 2.00
CA GLU A 302 -17.77 -13.70 1.92
C GLU A 302 -18.36 -12.93 0.75
N ILE A 303 -19.26 -13.57 0.02
CA ILE A 303 -19.97 -12.94 -1.10
C ILE A 303 -21.48 -13.12 -0.94
N SER A 304 -22.24 -12.14 -1.39
CA SER A 304 -23.71 -12.27 -1.47
C SER A 304 -24.14 -13.20 -2.61
N GLU A 305 -25.38 -13.68 -2.56
CA GLU A 305 -25.96 -14.52 -3.61
C GLU A 305 -25.92 -13.87 -5.00
N GLY A 306 -25.94 -12.52 -5.07
CA GLY A 306 -25.82 -11.77 -6.32
C GLY A 306 -24.51 -12.02 -7.09
N LEU A 307 -23.45 -12.44 -6.39
CA LEU A 307 -22.16 -12.79 -6.99
C LEU A 307 -22.00 -14.29 -7.27
N LEU A 308 -22.90 -15.14 -6.76
CA LEU A 308 -22.80 -16.59 -6.88
C LEU A 308 -22.71 -17.10 -8.34
N PRO A 309 -23.45 -16.55 -9.31
CA PRO A 309 -23.29 -16.95 -10.71
C PRO A 309 -21.87 -16.70 -11.23
N LEU A 310 -21.31 -15.52 -10.96
CA LEU A 310 -19.93 -15.17 -11.37
C LEU A 310 -18.89 -16.03 -10.67
N ALA A 311 -19.10 -16.33 -9.38
CA ALA A 311 -18.21 -17.22 -8.64
C ALA A 311 -18.16 -18.63 -9.25
N LYS A 312 -19.31 -19.17 -9.67
CA LYS A 312 -19.41 -20.49 -10.31
C LYS A 312 -18.74 -20.56 -11.68
N GLU A 313 -18.67 -19.45 -12.40
CA GLU A 313 -18.05 -19.36 -13.73
C GLU A 313 -16.52 -19.18 -13.64
N ASN A 314 -15.98 -18.72 -12.51
CA ASN A 314 -14.56 -18.47 -12.34
C ASN A 314 -13.84 -19.73 -11.80
N PRO A 315 -12.96 -20.39 -12.60
CA PRO A 315 -12.28 -21.62 -12.19
C PRO A 315 -11.29 -21.43 -11.03
N ASN A 316 -10.96 -20.19 -10.67
CA ASN A 316 -10.06 -19.86 -9.57
C ASN A 316 -10.81 -19.56 -8.26
N ILE A 317 -12.13 -19.72 -8.23
CA ILE A 317 -12.95 -19.53 -7.04
C ILE A 317 -13.55 -20.86 -6.61
N GLU A 318 -13.32 -21.23 -5.36
CA GLU A 318 -13.96 -22.39 -4.73
C GLU A 318 -15.06 -21.89 -3.78
N ILE A 319 -16.28 -22.43 -3.94
CA ILE A 319 -17.41 -22.12 -3.07
C ILE A 319 -17.38 -23.12 -1.92
N LEU A 320 -17.15 -22.62 -0.71
CA LEU A 320 -16.91 -23.43 0.48
C LEU A 320 -18.18 -23.72 1.30
N THR A 321 -19.21 -22.86 1.20
CA THR A 321 -20.43 -22.97 2.01
C THR A 321 -21.68 -22.75 1.17
N GLU A 322 -22.80 -23.30 1.60
CA GLU A 322 -24.13 -22.88 1.13
C GLU A 322 -24.42 -21.45 1.65
N PRO A 323 -25.35 -20.71 1.00
CA PRO A 323 -25.76 -19.40 1.47
C PRO A 323 -26.30 -19.44 2.91
N TYR A 324 -25.95 -18.43 3.69
CA TYR A 324 -26.39 -18.27 5.07
C TYR A 324 -26.63 -16.79 5.41
N ASP A 325 -27.46 -16.56 6.41
CA ASP A 325 -27.68 -15.21 6.94
C ASP A 325 -26.45 -14.75 7.73
N LEU A 326 -26.04 -13.49 7.54
CA LEU A 326 -24.92 -12.94 8.31
C LEU A 326 -25.16 -13.07 9.83
N PRO A 327 -24.19 -13.58 10.59
CA PRO A 327 -24.37 -13.94 12.00
C PRO A 327 -24.27 -12.70 12.91
N PHE A 328 -25.18 -11.74 12.75
CA PHE A 328 -25.22 -10.59 13.64
C PHE A 328 -25.61 -11.00 15.06
N ASP A 329 -24.89 -10.46 16.04
CA ASP A 329 -25.26 -10.58 17.45
C ASP A 329 -26.54 -9.79 17.79
N GLU A 330 -26.93 -9.80 19.07
CA GLU A 330 -28.13 -9.10 19.55
C GLU A 330 -28.03 -7.57 19.41
N ASN A 331 -26.81 -7.03 19.31
CA ASN A 331 -26.53 -5.59 19.11
C ASN A 331 -26.37 -5.22 17.63
N GLY A 332 -26.43 -6.19 16.72
CA GLY A 332 -26.29 -6.00 15.29
C GLY A 332 -24.83 -5.99 14.80
N ASN A 333 -23.89 -6.50 15.58
CA ASN A 333 -22.49 -6.61 15.18
C ASN A 333 -22.11 -7.99 14.64
N LEU A 334 -21.12 -8.06 13.78
CA LEU A 334 -20.59 -9.29 13.18
C LEU A 334 -19.44 -9.91 14.00
N PHE A 335 -18.79 -9.11 14.86
CA PHE A 335 -17.67 -9.53 15.73
C PHE A 335 -17.47 -8.55 16.90
#